data_511760a95979882481168ad07933a224
#
_entry.id   511760a95979882481168ad07933a224
#
_cell.length_a   1.000
_cell.length_b   1.000
_cell.length_c   1.000
_cell.angle_alpha   90.00
_cell.angle_beta   90.00
_cell.angle_gamma   90.00
#
_symmetry.space_group_name_H-M   'P 1'
#
loop_
_entity.id
_entity.type
_entity.pdbx_description
1 polymer ?
#
loop_
_entity_poly.entity_id
_entity_poly.type
_entity_poly.pdbx_seq_one_letter_code
_entity_poly.pdbx_strand_id
1 'polypeptide(L)'
;MGTIFIGVKMKVPTIIVSGGFDPIHKGHVQMIREAAEYGRVIVILNSDDWLIRKKGYKFMSFEERAYIAGSIKGVGIVSNVDDQDGTVCDALKRFKPDYFANGGDRLEKNTPEMNICKELEIKMLWNVGGGKIQSSSDLVYNSQLKRRVVNGQEF
;
A
#
# COMPACT_ATOMS: atom_id res chain seq x y z
N MET A 1 -1.12 32.21 28.33
CA MET A 1 -1.81 32.57 27.10
C MET A 1 -1.19 31.81 25.95
N GLY A 2 -1.97 30.97 25.31
CA GLY A 2 -1.49 30.20 24.19
C GLY A 2 -1.13 31.08 22.99
N THR A 3 -0.14 30.68 22.23
CA THR A 3 0.23 31.32 21.00
C THR A 3 -0.94 31.20 20.02
N ILE A 4 -1.44 32.31 19.56
CA ILE A 4 -2.56 32.32 18.65
C ILE A 4 -2.02 32.24 17.22
N PHE A 5 -2.26 31.12 16.56
CA PHE A 5 -1.94 30.94 15.16
C PHE A 5 -3.15 31.33 14.29
N ILE A 6 -3.52 32.60 14.31
CA ILE A 6 -4.64 33.08 13.50
C ILE A 6 -4.21 33.02 12.04
N GLY A 7 -4.94 32.23 11.25
CA GLY A 7 -4.73 32.12 9.82
C GLY A 7 -3.66 31.12 9.37
N VAL A 8 -2.97 30.44 10.30
CA VAL A 8 -2.01 29.40 9.96
C VAL A 8 -2.60 28.04 10.33
N LYS A 9 -3.16 27.35 9.33
CA LYS A 9 -3.51 25.94 9.53
C LYS A 9 -2.24 25.11 9.40
N MET A 10 -1.83 24.51 10.51
CA MET A 10 -0.81 23.49 10.49
C MET A 10 -1.37 22.27 9.78
N LYS A 11 -1.04 22.15 8.50
CA LYS A 11 -1.45 20.99 7.71
C LYS A 11 -0.67 19.77 8.18
N VAL A 12 -1.37 18.72 8.63
CA VAL A 12 -0.75 17.44 8.93
C VAL A 12 -0.29 16.82 7.61
N PRO A 13 1.00 16.45 7.48
CA PRO A 13 1.46 15.76 6.29
C PRO A 13 0.71 14.47 6.04
N THR A 14 0.58 14.09 4.79
CA THR A 14 -0.02 12.81 4.39
C THR A 14 0.96 12.00 3.55
N ILE A 15 0.82 10.68 3.64
CA ILE A 15 1.66 9.75 2.91
C ILE A 15 0.79 8.63 2.34
N ILE A 16 0.95 8.35 1.06
CA ILE A 16 0.29 7.21 0.41
C ILE A 16 1.18 5.98 0.47
N VAL A 17 0.57 4.87 0.88
CA VAL A 17 1.08 3.52 0.76
C VAL A 17 0.12 2.76 -0.15
N SER A 18 0.60 2.08 -1.17
CA SER A 18 -0.26 1.40 -2.13
C SER A 18 0.14 -0.06 -2.33
N GLY A 19 -0.83 -0.88 -2.71
CA GLY A 19 -0.58 -2.26 -3.05
C GLY A 19 -1.84 -3.11 -3.07
N GLY A 20 -1.67 -4.38 -3.41
CA GLY A 20 -2.75 -5.35 -3.38
C GLY A 20 -3.10 -5.77 -1.95
N PHE A 21 -2.12 -5.97 -1.11
CA PHE A 21 -2.28 -6.44 0.29
C PHE A 21 -3.16 -7.70 0.36
N ASP A 22 -2.80 -8.70 -0.43
CA ASP A 22 -3.65 -9.87 -0.64
C ASP A 22 -2.86 -11.19 -0.61
N PRO A 23 -2.75 -11.86 0.55
CA PRO A 23 -3.17 -11.41 1.87
C PRO A 23 -2.26 -10.32 2.45
N ILE A 24 -2.82 -9.56 3.38
CA ILE A 24 -2.06 -8.61 4.18
C ILE A 24 -1.17 -9.40 5.16
N HIS A 25 0.04 -8.95 5.39
CA HIS A 25 0.99 -9.64 6.24
C HIS A 25 1.89 -8.67 7.02
N LYS A 26 2.79 -9.21 7.83
CA LYS A 26 3.68 -8.42 8.70
C LYS A 26 4.47 -7.36 7.94
N GLY A 27 4.96 -7.67 6.74
CA GLY A 27 5.72 -6.73 5.92
C GLY A 27 4.90 -5.48 5.56
N HIS A 28 3.63 -5.66 5.23
CA HIS A 28 2.72 -4.54 4.96
C HIS A 28 2.50 -3.68 6.22
N VAL A 29 2.32 -4.32 7.38
CA VAL A 29 2.13 -3.60 8.63
C VAL A 29 3.37 -2.78 8.98
N GLN A 30 4.57 -3.34 8.82
CA GLN A 30 5.82 -2.62 9.08
C GLN A 30 5.96 -1.42 8.16
N MET A 31 5.65 -1.57 6.88
CA MET A 31 5.68 -0.48 5.91
C MET A 31 4.72 0.64 6.29
N ILE A 32 3.49 0.30 6.67
CA ILE A 32 2.49 1.27 7.10
C ILE A 32 2.94 2.00 8.37
N ARG A 33 3.48 1.27 9.34
CA ARG A 33 3.93 1.86 10.60
C ARG A 33 5.12 2.80 10.40
N GLU A 34 6.04 2.44 9.54
CA GLU A 34 7.16 3.33 9.19
C GLU A 34 6.68 4.55 8.41
N ALA A 35 5.78 4.36 7.45
CA ALA A 35 5.15 5.47 6.73
C ALA A 35 4.45 6.45 7.68
N ALA A 36 3.83 5.96 8.74
CA ALA A 36 3.13 6.78 9.74
C ALA A 36 4.06 7.75 10.48
N GLU A 37 5.37 7.53 10.46
CA GLU A 37 6.36 8.46 11.02
C GLU A 37 6.50 9.73 10.18
N TYR A 38 6.15 9.66 8.89
CA TYR A 38 6.21 10.80 7.96
C TYR A 38 4.91 11.60 7.91
N GLY A 39 3.80 10.97 8.22
CA GLY A 39 2.51 11.64 8.14
C GLY A 39 1.35 10.67 8.31
N ARG A 40 0.15 11.20 8.13
CA ARG A 40 -1.07 10.41 8.18
C ARG A 40 -1.13 9.47 6.97
N VAL A 41 -1.29 8.19 7.21
CA VAL A 41 -1.23 7.19 6.15
C VAL A 41 -2.56 7.09 5.40
N ILE A 42 -2.48 7.20 4.10
CA ILE A 42 -3.56 6.91 3.16
C ILE A 42 -3.18 5.58 2.49
N VAL A 43 -3.92 4.53 2.76
CA VAL A 43 -3.70 3.23 2.12
C VAL A 43 -4.53 3.15 0.85
N ILE A 44 -3.87 2.97 -0.26
CA ILE A 44 -4.51 2.77 -1.57
C ILE A 44 -4.43 1.30 -1.92
N LEU A 45 -5.58 0.67 -2.01
CA LEU A 45 -5.68 -0.74 -2.34
C LEU A 45 -6.00 -0.93 -3.81
N ASN A 46 -5.25 -1.78 -4.46
CA ASN A 46 -5.57 -2.19 -5.82
C ASN A 46 -6.91 -2.92 -5.88
N SER A 47 -7.58 -2.80 -7.01
CA SER A 47 -8.87 -3.44 -7.25
C SER A 47 -8.75 -4.96 -7.29
N ASP A 48 -9.87 -5.64 -7.08
CA ASP A 48 -9.97 -7.09 -7.29
C ASP A 48 -9.58 -7.47 -8.73
N ASP A 49 -10.04 -6.69 -9.70
CA ASP A 49 -9.72 -6.92 -11.12
C ASP A 49 -8.23 -6.80 -11.40
N TRP A 50 -7.56 -5.83 -10.79
CA TRP A 50 -6.10 -5.69 -10.91
C TRP A 50 -5.37 -6.92 -10.37
N LEU A 51 -5.81 -7.45 -9.22
CA LEU A 51 -5.24 -8.66 -8.63
C LEU A 51 -5.38 -9.85 -9.57
N ILE A 52 -6.56 -10.02 -10.15
CA ILE A 52 -6.84 -11.12 -11.10
C ILE A 52 -5.99 -10.97 -12.35
N ARG A 53 -5.88 -9.76 -12.91
CA ARG A 53 -5.04 -9.52 -14.09
C ARG A 53 -3.56 -9.79 -13.81
N LYS A 54 -3.07 -9.39 -12.65
CA LYS A 54 -1.65 -9.47 -12.31
C LYS A 54 -1.23 -10.85 -11.80
N LYS A 55 -2.05 -11.48 -10.97
CA LYS A 55 -1.71 -12.72 -10.26
C LYS A 55 -2.52 -13.93 -10.71
N GLY A 56 -3.63 -13.71 -11.42
CA GLY A 56 -4.56 -14.76 -11.81
C GLY A 56 -5.60 -15.11 -10.75
N TYR A 57 -5.56 -14.48 -9.58
CA TYR A 57 -6.51 -14.73 -8.47
C TYR A 57 -6.62 -13.51 -7.58
N LYS A 58 -7.70 -13.46 -6.80
CA LYS A 58 -7.77 -12.64 -5.61
C LYS A 58 -7.95 -13.57 -4.40
N PHE A 59 -7.22 -13.34 -3.33
CA PHE A 59 -7.31 -14.14 -2.11
C PHE A 59 -8.37 -13.58 -1.17
N MET A 60 -8.35 -12.27 -0.95
CA MET A 60 -9.36 -11.56 -0.16
C MET A 60 -10.01 -10.47 -1.01
N SER A 61 -11.33 -10.27 -0.80
CA SER A 61 -12.07 -9.18 -1.44
C SER A 61 -11.51 -7.81 -1.06
N PHE A 62 -11.84 -6.80 -1.86
CA PHE A 62 -11.48 -5.42 -1.53
C PHE A 62 -12.00 -5.01 -0.14
N GLU A 63 -13.26 -5.32 0.16
CA GLU A 63 -13.87 -4.95 1.45
C GLU A 63 -13.11 -5.55 2.64
N GLU A 64 -12.72 -6.81 2.53
CA GLU A 64 -11.97 -7.51 3.59
C GLU A 64 -10.58 -6.90 3.76
N ARG A 65 -9.88 -6.67 2.66
CA ARG A 65 -8.56 -6.03 2.69
C ARG A 65 -8.63 -4.61 3.25
N ALA A 66 -9.66 -3.84 2.86
CA ALA A 66 -9.87 -2.49 3.34
C ALA A 66 -10.16 -2.44 4.84
N TYR A 67 -10.97 -3.36 5.33
CA TYR A 67 -11.28 -3.47 6.76
C TYR A 67 -10.02 -3.71 7.59
N ILE A 68 -9.19 -4.65 7.16
CA ILE A 68 -7.96 -4.99 7.87
C ILE A 68 -6.98 -3.81 7.81
N ALA A 69 -6.76 -3.25 6.63
CA ALA A 69 -5.83 -2.12 6.44
C ALA A 69 -6.26 -0.90 7.28
N GLY A 70 -7.55 -0.61 7.32
CA GLY A 70 -8.08 0.51 8.10
C GLY A 70 -7.95 0.34 9.60
N SER A 71 -7.75 -0.89 10.07
CA SER A 71 -7.56 -1.20 11.48
C SER A 71 -6.12 -1.07 11.96
N ILE A 72 -5.17 -0.83 11.05
CA ILE A 72 -3.77 -0.69 11.40
C ILE A 72 -3.51 0.71 11.95
N LYS A 73 -2.79 0.77 13.07
CA LYS A 73 -2.43 2.04 13.71
C LYS A 73 -1.65 2.93 12.76
N GLY A 74 -2.08 4.19 12.65
CA GLY A 74 -1.47 5.19 11.78
C GLY A 74 -2.22 5.40 10.47
N VAL A 75 -3.12 4.50 10.09
CA VAL A 75 -3.95 4.64 8.91
C VAL A 75 -5.11 5.59 9.18
N GLY A 76 -5.18 6.64 8.37
CA GLY A 76 -6.27 7.62 8.45
C GLY A 76 -7.37 7.36 7.42
N ILE A 77 -6.99 6.92 6.24
CA ILE A 77 -7.91 6.68 5.12
C ILE A 77 -7.50 5.40 4.39
N VAL A 78 -8.49 4.63 3.96
CA VAL A 78 -8.30 3.54 2.99
C VAL A 78 -9.17 3.87 1.79
N SER A 79 -8.61 3.78 0.60
CA SER A 79 -9.32 4.09 -0.64
C SER A 79 -9.02 3.09 -1.75
N ASN A 80 -9.98 2.99 -2.66
CA ASN A 80 -9.79 2.34 -3.94
C ASN A 80 -8.99 3.24 -4.90
N VAL A 81 -8.68 2.71 -6.06
CA VAL A 81 -8.02 3.44 -7.13
C VAL A 81 -8.52 2.90 -8.47
N ASP A 82 -8.61 3.79 -9.46
CA ASP A 82 -8.74 3.35 -10.85
C ASP A 82 -7.37 2.90 -11.33
N ASP A 83 -7.17 1.60 -11.36
CA ASP A 83 -5.90 0.96 -11.72
C ASP A 83 -5.99 0.17 -13.03
N GLN A 84 -6.89 0.56 -13.92
CA GLN A 84 -7.03 -0.08 -15.23
C GLN A 84 -5.76 0.06 -16.07
N ASP A 85 -5.04 1.16 -15.91
CA ASP A 85 -3.75 1.40 -16.56
C ASP A 85 -2.57 0.72 -15.85
N GLY A 86 -2.81 0.00 -14.77
CA GLY A 86 -1.78 -0.66 -13.98
C GLY A 86 -1.03 0.24 -13.00
N THR A 87 -1.42 1.50 -12.86
CA THR A 87 -0.75 2.48 -11.99
C THR A 87 -1.67 2.97 -10.88
N VAL A 88 -1.09 3.65 -9.88
CA VAL A 88 -1.84 4.35 -8.84
C VAL A 88 -1.87 5.86 -9.05
N CYS A 89 -1.59 6.31 -10.25
CA CYS A 89 -1.58 7.74 -10.61
C CYS A 89 -2.90 8.44 -10.29
N ASP A 90 -4.03 7.77 -10.51
CA ASP A 90 -5.35 8.28 -10.14
C ASP A 90 -5.41 8.70 -8.67
N ALA A 91 -4.93 7.86 -7.78
CA ALA A 91 -4.93 8.16 -6.33
C ALA A 91 -3.99 9.31 -5.98
N LEU A 92 -2.83 9.38 -6.61
CA LEU A 92 -1.89 10.48 -6.40
C LEU A 92 -2.50 11.82 -6.81
N LYS A 93 -3.24 11.84 -7.91
CA LYS A 93 -3.94 13.04 -8.39
C LYS A 93 -5.09 13.44 -7.47
N ARG A 94 -5.84 12.47 -6.95
CA ARG A 94 -6.99 12.73 -6.08
C ARG A 94 -6.58 13.23 -4.70
N PHE A 95 -5.62 12.58 -4.09
CA PHE A 95 -5.23 12.87 -2.71
C PHE A 95 -4.13 13.90 -2.58
N LYS A 96 -3.28 14.05 -3.58
CA LYS A 96 -2.12 14.96 -3.56
C LYS A 96 -1.38 14.89 -2.22
N PRO A 97 -0.85 13.71 -1.86
CA PRO A 97 -0.15 13.56 -0.59
C PRO A 97 1.17 14.30 -0.60
N ASP A 98 1.76 14.51 0.57
CA ASP A 98 3.12 15.06 0.66
C ASP A 98 4.17 14.02 0.27
N TYR A 99 3.90 12.75 0.56
CA TYR A 99 4.82 11.65 0.28
C TYR A 99 4.12 10.48 -0.40
N PHE A 100 4.88 9.80 -1.24
CA PHE A 100 4.49 8.50 -1.80
C PHE A 100 5.54 7.46 -1.42
N ALA A 101 5.14 6.49 -0.61
CA ALA A 101 6.02 5.46 -0.08
C ALA A 101 6.16 4.29 -1.04
N ASN A 102 7.38 3.83 -1.24
CA ASN A 102 7.69 2.61 -2.00
C ASN A 102 8.42 1.63 -1.09
N GLY A 103 8.07 0.36 -1.21
CA GLY A 103 8.69 -0.71 -0.42
C GLY A 103 10.11 -1.04 -0.87
N GLY A 104 10.77 -1.91 -0.10
CA GLY A 104 12.18 -2.24 -0.31
C GLY A 104 12.49 -3.07 -1.55
N ASP A 105 11.50 -3.69 -2.15
CA ASP A 105 11.66 -4.46 -3.40
C ASP A 105 11.50 -3.58 -4.67
N ARG A 106 11.18 -2.30 -4.49
CA ARG A 106 10.99 -1.37 -5.58
C ARG A 106 12.19 -0.45 -5.68
N LEU A 107 12.92 -0.60 -6.78
CA LEU A 107 14.06 0.26 -7.09
C LEU A 107 13.60 1.52 -7.81
N GLU A 108 14.40 2.59 -7.72
CA GLU A 108 14.20 3.78 -8.54
C GLU A 108 14.18 3.41 -10.01
N LYS A 109 13.02 3.52 -10.63
CA LYS A 109 12.81 3.32 -12.07
C LYS A 109 11.91 4.42 -12.59
N ASN A 110 12.07 4.74 -13.86
CA ASN A 110 11.12 5.59 -14.56
C ASN A 110 9.76 4.90 -14.61
N THR A 111 8.89 5.28 -13.70
CA THR A 111 7.52 4.80 -13.63
C THR A 111 6.56 5.95 -13.92
N PRO A 112 5.32 5.67 -14.37
CA PRO A 112 4.32 6.72 -14.52
C PRO A 112 4.10 7.52 -13.23
N GLU A 113 4.18 6.85 -12.07
CA GLU A 113 4.04 7.50 -10.77
C GLU A 113 5.15 8.52 -10.50
N MET A 114 6.38 8.28 -10.96
CA MET A 114 7.48 9.24 -10.81
C MET A 114 7.16 10.55 -11.51
N ASN A 115 6.61 10.48 -12.72
CA ASN A 115 6.24 11.67 -13.49
C ASN A 115 5.15 12.47 -12.79
N ILE A 116 4.12 11.80 -12.30
CA ILE A 116 3.02 12.45 -11.57
C ILE A 116 3.51 13.05 -10.25
N CYS A 117 4.33 12.34 -9.51
CA CYS A 117 4.91 12.86 -8.27
C CYS A 117 5.75 14.11 -8.51
N LYS A 118 6.54 14.11 -9.57
CA LYS A 118 7.32 15.29 -9.95
C LYS A 118 6.43 16.48 -10.30
N GLU A 119 5.39 16.25 -11.08
CA GLU A 119 4.44 17.28 -11.50
C GLU A 119 3.68 17.87 -10.32
N LEU A 120 3.24 17.03 -9.39
CA LEU A 120 2.45 17.42 -8.23
C LEU A 120 3.30 17.76 -6.99
N GLU A 121 4.61 17.75 -7.12
CA GLU A 121 5.55 18.03 -6.02
C GLU A 121 5.38 17.07 -4.85
N ILE A 122 5.11 15.80 -5.16
CA ILE A 122 5.02 14.72 -4.17
C ILE A 122 6.40 14.10 -4.01
N LYS A 123 6.89 14.03 -2.79
CA LYS A 123 8.19 13.41 -2.52
C LYS A 123 8.05 11.90 -2.47
N MET A 124 8.76 11.21 -3.35
CA MET A 124 8.83 9.75 -3.32
C MET A 124 9.84 9.29 -2.26
N LEU A 125 9.42 8.35 -1.43
CA LEU A 125 10.29 7.69 -0.45
C LEU A 125 10.52 6.25 -0.90
N TRP A 126 11.75 5.79 -0.74
CA TRP A 126 12.16 4.47 -1.15
C TRP A 126 12.54 3.62 0.06
N ASN A 127 12.41 2.31 -0.07
CA ASN A 127 12.76 1.36 0.98
C ASN A 127 11.99 1.57 2.29
N VAL A 128 10.76 2.02 2.21
CA VAL A 128 9.89 2.18 3.39
C VAL A 128 9.50 0.81 3.92
N GLY A 129 9.71 0.57 5.21
CA GLY A 129 9.52 -0.73 5.83
C GLY A 129 10.74 -1.64 5.76
N GLY A 130 11.83 -1.20 5.14
CA GLY A 130 13.05 -1.98 4.99
C GLY A 130 12.96 -3.03 3.87
N GLY A 131 13.85 -4.01 3.91
CA GLY A 131 13.87 -5.11 2.96
C GLY A 131 12.60 -5.96 3.03
N LYS A 132 12.28 -6.62 1.93
CA LYS A 132 11.11 -7.49 1.84
C LYS A 132 11.27 -8.69 2.78
N ILE A 133 10.41 -8.79 3.78
CA ILE A 133 10.46 -9.85 4.80
C ILE A 133 9.43 -10.96 4.58
N GLN A 134 8.46 -10.74 3.71
CA GLN A 134 7.39 -11.68 3.42
C GLN A 134 6.79 -11.38 2.05
N SER A 135 6.17 -12.38 1.44
CA SER A 135 5.49 -12.26 0.15
C SER A 135 4.08 -12.84 0.23
N SER A 136 3.09 -12.05 -0.18
CA SER A 136 1.71 -12.53 -0.28
C SER A 136 1.58 -13.71 -1.22
N SER A 137 2.26 -13.67 -2.36
CA SER A 137 2.23 -14.76 -3.34
C SER A 137 2.85 -16.04 -2.78
N ASP A 138 3.93 -15.94 -2.03
CA ASP A 138 4.56 -17.09 -1.39
C ASP A 138 3.66 -17.70 -0.32
N LEU A 139 2.97 -16.88 0.46
CA LEU A 139 2.01 -17.36 1.46
C LEU A 139 0.90 -18.19 0.80
N VAL A 140 0.33 -17.70 -0.29
CA VAL A 140 -0.71 -18.41 -1.03
C VAL A 140 -0.16 -19.69 -1.65
N TYR A 141 1.00 -19.62 -2.30
CA TYR A 141 1.64 -20.77 -2.92
C TYR A 141 1.96 -21.86 -1.90
N ASN A 142 2.58 -21.51 -0.79
CA ASN A 142 2.92 -22.46 0.27
C ASN A 142 1.70 -23.11 0.89
N SER A 143 0.60 -22.37 1.04
CA SER A 143 -0.68 -22.90 1.50
C SER A 143 -1.22 -23.96 0.54
N GLN A 144 -1.13 -23.73 -0.76
CA GLN A 144 -1.56 -24.69 -1.77
C GLN A 144 -0.73 -25.98 -1.77
N LEU A 145 0.59 -25.85 -1.60
CA LEU A 145 1.48 -27.01 -1.47
C LEU A 145 1.14 -27.88 -0.27
N LYS A 146 0.94 -27.26 0.89
CA LYS A 146 0.54 -27.96 2.12
C LYS A 146 -0.80 -28.69 1.92
N ARG A 147 -1.74 -28.08 1.22
CA ARG A 147 -3.03 -28.65 0.91
C ARG A 147 -2.90 -29.91 0.02
N ARG A 148 -2.00 -29.86 -0.96
CA ARG A 148 -1.69 -31.01 -1.81
C ARG A 148 -1.14 -32.18 -1.00
N VAL A 149 -0.20 -31.93 -0.10
CA VAL A 149 0.39 -32.94 0.78
C VAL A 149 -0.69 -33.60 1.63
N VAL A 150 -1.56 -32.82 2.27
CA VAL A 150 -2.65 -33.35 3.09
C VAL A 150 -3.63 -34.17 2.26
N ASN A 151 -4.05 -33.68 1.10
CA ASN A 151 -5.00 -34.38 0.24
C ASN A 151 -4.39 -35.60 -0.46
N GLY A 152 -3.09 -35.59 -0.69
CA GLY A 152 -2.33 -36.71 -1.24
C GLY A 152 -1.92 -37.75 -0.21
N GLN A 153 -2.27 -37.57 1.06
CA GLN A 153 -1.86 -38.44 2.18
C GLN A 153 -0.36 -38.61 2.33
N GLU A 154 0.42 -37.71 1.77
CA GLU A 154 1.86 -37.64 1.98
C GLU A 154 2.11 -36.79 3.23
N PHE A 155 2.36 -37.41 4.31
CA PHE A 155 2.69 -36.75 5.58
C PHE A 155 4.16 -36.91 5.88
#